data_b50b12c8af7b030a40ceb0d9c9bcd8ae
#
_entry.id   b50b12c8af7b030a40ceb0d9c9bcd8ae
#
_cell.length_a   1.000
_cell.length_b   1.000
_cell.length_c   1.000
_cell.angle_alpha   90.00
_cell.angle_beta   90.00
_cell.angle_gamma   90.00
#
_symmetry.space_group_name_H-M   'P 1'
#
loop_
_entity.id
_entity.type
_entity.pdbx_description
1 polymer ?
#
loop_
_entity_poly.entity_id
_entity_poly.type
_entity_poly.pdbx_seq_one_letter_code
_entity_poly.pdbx_strand_id
1 'polypeptide(L)'
;MEFRPAKPTFYEDRTTLEEEYSGAHGVRRELRESLSELLEDVKYGKAIHIVAVKTAVRGMMESILRNPDGAMWLRLMKDKNGYTHYHHVDTSALAVAMGRHLGFSSGEISNLGLGALLSNIGTANLPSDLLMSSNQLSEEEISLVRRHVEAAVALLTKTPGVAKQVIDIIACRHEWFDGGGYPNRLQGPAIPVFAR
;
A
#
# COMPACT_ATOMS: atom_id res chain seq x y z
N MET A 1 -6.36 -18.46 13.77
CA MET A 1 -6.97 -17.84 12.58
C MET A 1 -6.00 -18.01 11.43
N GLU A 2 -6.42 -18.69 10.39
CA GLU A 2 -5.52 -19.04 9.28
C GLU A 2 -5.50 -17.89 8.26
N PHE A 3 -4.36 -17.22 8.12
CA PHE A 3 -4.14 -16.16 7.12
C PHE A 3 -3.70 -16.73 5.76
N ARG A 4 -3.51 -18.05 5.65
CA ARG A 4 -3.05 -18.71 4.44
C ARG A 4 -4.23 -19.07 3.52
N PRO A 5 -4.06 -18.99 2.19
CA PRO A 5 -5.05 -19.51 1.27
C PRO A 5 -5.19 -21.03 1.40
N ALA A 6 -6.39 -21.55 1.09
CA ALA A 6 -6.66 -23.00 1.17
C ALA A 6 -5.73 -23.83 0.23
N LYS A 7 -5.27 -23.21 -0.86
CA LYS A 7 -4.28 -23.79 -1.79
C LYS A 7 -3.16 -22.76 -1.99
N PRO A 8 -2.11 -22.78 -1.14
CA PRO A 8 -1.04 -21.81 -1.25
C PRO A 8 -0.20 -22.04 -2.50
N THR A 9 0.22 -20.93 -3.12
CA THR A 9 1.20 -20.94 -4.20
C THR A 9 2.60 -20.94 -3.61
N PHE A 10 3.46 -21.81 -4.09
CA PHE A 10 4.87 -21.82 -3.70
C PHE A 10 5.68 -20.94 -4.63
N TYR A 11 6.45 -20.03 -4.05
CA TYR A 11 7.38 -19.14 -4.76
C TYR A 11 8.81 -19.49 -4.35
N GLU A 12 9.60 -19.98 -5.31
CA GLU A 12 11.03 -20.23 -5.13
C GLU A 12 11.83 -18.98 -5.53
N ASP A 13 12.98 -18.76 -4.90
CA ASP A 13 13.91 -17.74 -5.33
C ASP A 13 14.54 -18.14 -6.65
N ARG A 14 14.49 -17.23 -7.65
CA ARG A 14 14.94 -17.49 -9.03
C ARG A 14 16.19 -16.71 -9.39
N THR A 15 16.57 -15.76 -8.54
CA THR A 15 17.71 -14.86 -8.71
C THR A 15 18.44 -14.72 -7.38
N THR A 16 19.69 -14.28 -7.42
CA THR A 16 20.44 -13.93 -6.21
C THR A 16 20.07 -12.51 -5.72
N LEU A 17 20.49 -12.17 -4.52
CA LEU A 17 20.35 -10.80 -3.98
C LEU A 17 21.06 -9.79 -4.89
N GLU A 18 22.26 -10.10 -5.36
CA GLU A 18 23.08 -9.21 -6.19
C GLU A 18 22.41 -8.92 -7.54
N GLU A 19 21.82 -9.95 -8.15
CA GLU A 19 21.07 -9.81 -9.41
C GLU A 19 19.82 -8.95 -9.26
N GLU A 20 19.05 -9.13 -8.16
CA GLU A 20 17.82 -8.33 -7.93
C GLU A 20 18.10 -6.93 -7.42
N TYR A 21 19.18 -6.69 -6.68
CA TYR A 21 19.44 -5.41 -6.04
C TYR A 21 19.46 -4.24 -7.03
N SER A 22 20.15 -4.42 -8.15
CA SER A 22 20.24 -3.40 -9.22
C SER A 22 18.86 -3.09 -9.83
N GLY A 23 18.09 -4.14 -10.15
CA GLY A 23 16.74 -4.01 -10.70
C GLY A 23 15.74 -3.42 -9.71
N ALA A 24 15.78 -3.87 -8.45
CA ALA A 24 14.90 -3.42 -7.39
C ALA A 24 15.05 -1.91 -7.10
N HIS A 25 16.25 -1.34 -7.25
CA HIS A 25 16.47 0.10 -7.10
C HIS A 25 15.72 0.90 -8.18
N GLY A 26 15.77 0.47 -9.43
CA GLY A 26 15.05 1.08 -10.54
C GLY A 26 13.54 1.03 -10.35
N VAL A 27 13.04 -0.15 -10.01
CA VAL A 27 11.60 -0.40 -9.72
C VAL A 27 11.10 0.46 -8.56
N ARG A 28 11.87 0.57 -7.47
CA ARG A 28 11.52 1.40 -6.31
C ARG A 28 11.41 2.87 -6.69
N ARG A 29 12.33 3.37 -7.53
CA ARG A 29 12.30 4.75 -8.03
C ARG A 29 11.07 5.00 -8.90
N GLU A 30 10.80 4.14 -9.86
CA GLU A 30 9.64 4.24 -10.76
C GLU A 30 8.32 4.25 -9.99
N LEU A 31 8.19 3.36 -8.99
CA LEU A 31 7.02 3.29 -8.14
C LEU A 31 6.81 4.58 -7.34
N ARG A 32 7.89 5.16 -6.82
CA ARG A 32 7.85 6.45 -6.11
C ARG A 32 7.42 7.59 -7.04
N GLU A 33 8.00 7.66 -8.23
CA GLU A 33 7.68 8.70 -9.22
C GLU A 33 6.20 8.62 -9.63
N SER A 34 5.73 7.43 -9.99
CA SER A 34 4.32 7.19 -10.35
C SER A 34 3.36 7.52 -9.20
N LEU A 35 3.74 7.22 -7.95
CA LEU A 35 2.93 7.58 -6.78
C LEU A 35 2.91 9.09 -6.56
N SER A 36 4.05 9.77 -6.71
CA SER A 36 4.14 11.22 -6.53
C SER A 36 3.27 11.96 -7.54
N GLU A 37 3.31 11.57 -8.80
CA GLU A 37 2.45 12.13 -9.85
C GLU A 37 0.95 11.91 -9.53
N LEU A 38 0.60 10.71 -9.10
CA LEU A 38 -0.77 10.40 -8.69
C LEU A 38 -1.25 11.26 -7.52
N LEU A 39 -0.41 11.46 -6.49
CA LEU A 39 -0.76 12.29 -5.34
C LEU A 39 -0.91 13.78 -5.71
N GLU A 40 -0.09 14.27 -6.65
CA GLU A 40 -0.27 15.61 -7.20
C GLU A 40 -1.59 15.76 -7.96
N ASP A 41 -1.94 14.78 -8.78
CA ASP A 41 -3.21 14.79 -9.52
C ASP A 41 -4.41 14.81 -8.55
N VAL A 42 -4.35 14.02 -7.46
CA VAL A 42 -5.37 14.07 -6.40
C VAL A 42 -5.44 15.43 -5.74
N LYS A 43 -4.30 16.01 -5.37
CA LYS A 43 -4.19 17.31 -4.71
C LYS A 43 -4.79 18.45 -5.55
N TYR A 44 -4.63 18.37 -6.87
CA TYR A 44 -5.14 19.37 -7.80
C TYR A 44 -6.52 19.02 -8.39
N GLY A 45 -7.17 17.95 -7.89
CA GLY A 45 -8.51 17.54 -8.35
C GLY A 45 -8.56 17.08 -9.79
N LYS A 46 -7.43 16.64 -10.37
CA LYS A 46 -7.36 16.11 -11.71
C LYS A 46 -7.88 14.67 -11.79
N ALA A 47 -8.17 14.23 -13.02
CA ALA A 47 -8.53 12.84 -13.26
C ALA A 47 -7.36 11.90 -12.95
N ILE A 48 -7.62 10.84 -12.16
CA ILE A 48 -6.60 9.88 -11.76
C ILE A 48 -6.40 8.83 -12.84
N HIS A 49 -5.15 8.64 -13.26
CA HIS A 49 -4.72 7.60 -14.17
C HIS A 49 -3.94 6.50 -13.45
N ILE A 50 -4.65 5.46 -12.97
CA ILE A 50 -4.08 4.38 -12.17
C ILE A 50 -3.14 3.43 -12.93
N VAL A 51 -3.08 3.51 -14.28
CA VAL A 51 -2.34 2.55 -15.11
C VAL A 51 -0.85 2.56 -14.81
N ALA A 52 -0.22 3.73 -14.72
CA ALA A 52 1.21 3.85 -14.42
C ALA A 52 1.55 3.22 -13.07
N VAL A 53 0.79 3.57 -12.03
CA VAL A 53 0.96 3.02 -10.67
C VAL A 53 0.78 1.50 -10.65
N LYS A 54 -0.23 0.97 -11.34
CA LYS A 54 -0.44 -0.49 -11.45
C LYS A 54 0.73 -1.19 -12.15
N THR A 55 1.29 -0.57 -13.18
CA THR A 55 2.45 -1.10 -13.90
C THR A 55 3.68 -1.12 -12.99
N ALA A 56 3.94 -0.03 -12.26
CA ALA A 56 5.05 0.04 -11.32
C ALA A 56 4.90 -0.95 -10.14
N VAL A 57 3.68 -1.10 -9.58
CA VAL A 57 3.39 -2.15 -8.55
C VAL A 57 3.64 -3.54 -9.11
N ARG A 58 3.26 -3.82 -10.36
CA ARG A 58 3.52 -5.10 -11.00
C ARG A 58 5.02 -5.36 -11.12
N GLY A 59 5.80 -4.38 -11.58
CA GLY A 59 7.27 -4.50 -11.66
C GLY A 59 7.90 -4.81 -10.31
N MET A 60 7.47 -4.12 -9.23
CA MET A 60 7.91 -4.39 -7.87
C MET A 60 7.50 -5.81 -7.42
N MET A 61 6.28 -6.22 -7.67
CA MET A 61 5.80 -7.57 -7.36
C MET A 61 6.63 -8.63 -8.07
N GLU A 62 6.87 -8.49 -9.37
CA GLU A 62 7.66 -9.44 -10.14
C GLU A 62 9.10 -9.58 -9.61
N SER A 63 9.74 -8.47 -9.22
CA SER A 63 11.04 -8.47 -8.57
C SER A 63 11.00 -9.24 -7.24
N ILE A 64 10.05 -8.93 -6.36
CA ILE A 64 9.89 -9.60 -5.06
C ILE A 64 9.51 -11.09 -5.23
N LEU A 65 8.74 -11.44 -6.26
CA LEU A 65 8.42 -12.84 -6.56
C LEU A 65 9.63 -13.64 -7.04
N ARG A 66 10.62 -13.00 -7.69
CA ARG A 66 11.89 -13.65 -8.05
C ARG A 66 12.81 -13.79 -6.85
N ASN A 67 13.02 -12.72 -6.08
CA ASN A 67 13.75 -12.75 -4.82
C ASN A 67 13.35 -11.51 -3.96
N PRO A 68 12.82 -11.72 -2.74
CA PRO A 68 12.38 -10.62 -1.88
C PRO A 68 13.54 -9.83 -1.28
N ASP A 69 14.73 -10.40 -1.18
CA ASP A 69 15.86 -9.83 -0.44
C ASP A 69 16.34 -8.51 -1.05
N GLY A 70 16.32 -8.38 -2.39
CA GLY A 70 16.68 -7.13 -3.06
C GLY A 70 15.85 -5.94 -2.61
N ALA A 71 14.52 -6.10 -2.54
CA ALA A 71 13.61 -5.05 -2.08
C ALA A 71 13.75 -4.79 -0.57
N MET A 72 13.97 -5.84 0.23
CA MET A 72 14.14 -5.70 1.70
C MET A 72 15.45 -5.00 2.06
N TRP A 73 16.55 -5.27 1.35
CA TRP A 73 17.81 -4.56 1.50
C TRP A 73 17.68 -3.07 1.22
N LEU A 74 17.03 -2.70 0.12
CA LEU A 74 16.80 -1.29 -0.23
C LEU A 74 15.98 -0.54 0.83
N ARG A 75 15.07 -1.23 1.50
CA ARG A 75 14.30 -0.65 2.60
C ARG A 75 15.17 -0.32 3.81
N LEU A 76 16.19 -1.14 4.10
CA LEU A 76 17.12 -0.91 5.21
C LEU A 76 18.08 0.24 4.94
N MET A 77 18.38 0.54 3.68
CA MET A 77 19.23 1.67 3.27
C MET A 77 18.40 2.96 3.25
N LYS A 78 18.20 3.55 4.44
CA LYS A 78 17.43 4.79 4.61
C LYS A 78 18.10 5.97 3.93
N ASP A 79 17.41 6.55 2.95
CA ASP A 79 17.76 7.88 2.44
C ASP A 79 17.13 8.94 3.36
N LYS A 80 17.93 9.90 3.85
CA LYS A 80 17.53 10.86 4.89
C LYS A 80 16.46 11.87 4.41
N ASN A 81 16.19 11.96 3.11
CA ASN A 81 15.46 13.09 2.51
C ASN A 81 14.06 12.77 1.95
N GLY A 82 13.44 11.62 2.25
CA GLY A 82 12.18 11.26 1.59
C GLY A 82 11.21 10.42 2.41
N TYR A 83 11.13 10.63 3.72
CA TYR A 83 10.41 9.74 4.66
C TYR A 83 8.98 9.38 4.23
N THR A 84 8.16 10.34 3.82
CA THR A 84 6.74 10.12 3.55
C THR A 84 6.48 9.26 2.28
N HIS A 85 7.16 9.57 1.17
CA HIS A 85 6.97 8.84 -0.09
C HIS A 85 7.56 7.43 -0.04
N TYR A 86 8.68 7.25 0.65
CA TYR A 86 9.29 5.92 0.85
C TYR A 86 8.45 5.03 1.75
N HIS A 87 7.74 5.58 2.73
CA HIS A 87 6.88 4.81 3.62
C HIS A 87 5.79 4.04 2.85
N HIS A 88 5.12 4.66 1.87
CA HIS A 88 4.10 4.00 1.07
C HIS A 88 4.67 2.88 0.19
N VAL A 89 5.81 3.16 -0.45
CA VAL A 89 6.52 2.19 -1.28
C VAL A 89 7.00 1.01 -0.45
N ASP A 90 7.61 1.28 0.70
CA ASP A 90 8.12 0.26 1.62
C ASP A 90 6.98 -0.58 2.23
N THR A 91 5.85 0.03 2.56
CA THR A 91 4.66 -0.69 3.04
C THR A 91 4.11 -1.61 1.96
N SER A 92 4.05 -1.13 0.72
CA SER A 92 3.63 -1.94 -0.43
C SER A 92 4.59 -3.13 -0.67
N ALA A 93 5.90 -2.90 -0.63
CA ALA A 93 6.90 -3.95 -0.79
C ALA A 93 6.80 -5.02 0.31
N LEU A 94 6.60 -4.61 1.57
CA LEU A 94 6.38 -5.54 2.69
C LEU A 94 5.10 -6.36 2.52
N ALA A 95 4.00 -5.72 2.10
CA ALA A 95 2.74 -6.39 1.86
C ALA A 95 2.86 -7.44 0.75
N VAL A 96 3.57 -7.13 -0.34
CA VAL A 96 3.88 -8.06 -1.43
C VAL A 96 4.74 -9.23 -0.94
N ALA A 97 5.81 -8.96 -0.18
CA ALA A 97 6.68 -10.00 0.37
C ALA A 97 5.93 -10.91 1.35
N MET A 98 5.06 -10.34 2.19
CA MET A 98 4.17 -11.08 3.08
C MET A 98 3.20 -11.97 2.30
N GLY A 99 2.57 -11.42 1.25
CA GLY A 99 1.67 -12.17 0.37
C GLY A 99 2.37 -13.34 -0.33
N ARG A 100 3.61 -13.14 -0.80
CA ARG A 100 4.48 -14.20 -1.33
C ARG A 100 4.73 -15.28 -0.28
N HIS A 101 5.13 -14.90 0.93
CA HIS A 101 5.43 -15.83 2.02
C HIS A 101 4.21 -16.66 2.43
N LEU A 102 3.03 -16.05 2.46
CA LEU A 102 1.78 -16.74 2.80
C LEU A 102 1.24 -17.60 1.65
N GLY A 103 1.80 -17.48 0.44
CA GLY A 103 1.42 -18.27 -0.72
C GLY A 103 0.14 -17.79 -1.42
N PHE A 104 -0.17 -16.49 -1.37
CA PHE A 104 -1.26 -15.92 -2.15
C PHE A 104 -0.96 -15.98 -3.65
N SER A 105 -1.99 -16.00 -4.48
CA SER A 105 -1.83 -15.93 -5.93
C SER A 105 -1.25 -14.57 -6.37
N SER A 106 -0.60 -14.52 -7.54
CA SER A 106 -0.04 -13.28 -8.07
C SER A 106 -1.08 -12.15 -8.21
N GLY A 107 -2.33 -12.48 -8.54
CA GLY A 107 -3.43 -11.52 -8.60
C GLY A 107 -3.77 -10.92 -7.22
N GLU A 108 -3.82 -11.75 -6.19
CA GLU A 108 -4.05 -11.33 -4.80
C GLU A 108 -2.89 -10.48 -4.28
N ILE A 109 -1.64 -10.89 -4.55
CA ILE A 109 -0.43 -10.15 -4.17
C ILE A 109 -0.40 -8.78 -4.87
N SER A 110 -0.79 -8.70 -6.14
CA SER A 110 -0.88 -7.43 -6.87
C SER A 110 -1.91 -6.48 -6.23
N ASN A 111 -3.08 -6.98 -5.86
CA ASN A 111 -4.10 -6.19 -5.19
C ASN A 111 -3.67 -5.76 -3.79
N LEU A 112 -3.00 -6.64 -3.04
CA LEU A 112 -2.44 -6.35 -1.72
C LEU A 112 -1.37 -5.24 -1.80
N GLY A 113 -0.44 -5.34 -2.74
CA GLY A 113 0.59 -4.32 -2.98
C GLY A 113 0.00 -2.97 -3.39
N LEU A 114 -0.98 -2.97 -4.30
CA LEU A 114 -1.66 -1.75 -4.72
C LEU A 114 -2.49 -1.12 -3.57
N GLY A 115 -3.21 -1.93 -2.81
CA GLY A 115 -3.97 -1.48 -1.64
C GLY A 115 -3.08 -0.86 -0.57
N ALA A 116 -1.94 -1.49 -0.27
CA ALA A 116 -0.95 -0.98 0.66
C ALA A 116 -0.32 0.34 0.17
N LEU A 117 0.03 0.44 -1.13
CA LEU A 117 0.58 1.66 -1.73
C LEU A 117 -0.38 2.84 -1.64
N LEU A 118 -1.64 2.62 -2.00
CA LEU A 118 -2.67 3.65 -2.07
C LEU A 118 -3.37 3.90 -0.72
N SER A 119 -2.97 3.20 0.32
CA SER A 119 -3.64 3.22 1.62
C SER A 119 -3.84 4.64 2.19
N ASN A 120 -2.91 5.56 1.97
CA ASN A 120 -2.98 6.95 2.46
C ASN A 120 -3.32 7.97 1.37
N ILE A 121 -3.80 7.57 0.19
CA ILE A 121 -4.09 8.52 -0.91
C ILE A 121 -5.07 9.62 -0.50
N GLY A 122 -6.00 9.31 0.41
CA GLY A 122 -6.96 10.28 0.92
C GLY A 122 -6.36 11.38 1.81
N THR A 123 -5.09 11.25 2.24
CA THR A 123 -4.40 12.31 2.99
C THR A 123 -3.88 13.44 2.10
N ALA A 124 -3.88 13.27 0.77
CA ALA A 124 -3.32 14.25 -0.16
C ALA A 124 -3.94 15.66 -0.04
N ASN A 125 -5.19 15.75 0.43
CA ASN A 125 -5.91 17.00 0.64
C ASN A 125 -5.93 17.48 2.09
N LEU A 126 -5.27 16.77 3.02
CA LEU A 126 -5.14 17.22 4.39
C LEU A 126 -4.01 18.27 4.54
N PRO A 127 -4.14 19.23 5.45
CA PRO A 127 -3.06 20.18 5.74
C PRO A 127 -1.79 19.43 6.15
N SER A 128 -0.66 19.82 5.55
CA SER A 128 0.65 19.21 5.85
C SER A 128 1.04 19.35 7.31
N ASP A 129 0.71 20.49 7.92
CA ASP A 129 1.01 20.78 9.33
C ASP A 129 0.30 19.78 10.27
N LEU A 130 -0.91 19.36 9.90
CA LEU A 130 -1.65 18.33 10.63
C LEU A 130 -0.99 16.97 10.55
N LEU A 131 -0.50 16.60 9.35
CA LEU A 131 0.15 15.31 9.11
C LEU A 131 1.57 15.23 9.70
N MET A 132 2.24 16.36 9.81
CA MET A 132 3.62 16.48 10.31
C MET A 132 3.70 16.90 11.79
N SER A 133 2.55 17.09 12.44
CA SER A 133 2.51 17.50 13.84
C SER A 133 3.19 16.48 14.74
N SER A 134 4.13 16.95 15.55
CA SER A 134 4.72 16.19 16.66
C SER A 134 3.93 16.34 17.97
N ASN A 135 2.94 17.23 17.99
CA ASN A 135 2.07 17.45 19.15
C ASN A 135 0.91 16.45 19.15
N GLN A 136 0.33 16.27 20.32
CA GLN A 136 -0.90 15.49 20.45
C GLN A 136 -2.03 16.24 19.73
N LEU A 137 -2.69 15.56 18.79
CA LEU A 137 -3.80 16.10 18.03
C LEU A 137 -5.06 16.21 18.92
N SER A 138 -5.87 17.24 18.72
CA SER A 138 -7.19 17.35 19.30
C SER A 138 -8.16 16.29 18.74
N GLU A 139 -9.29 16.07 19.39
CA GLU A 139 -10.30 15.13 18.90
C GLU A 139 -10.87 15.52 17.54
N GLU A 140 -11.04 16.84 17.30
CA GLU A 140 -11.47 17.37 16.01
C GLU A 140 -10.43 17.08 14.91
N GLU A 141 -9.15 17.29 15.20
CA GLU A 141 -8.05 17.00 14.27
C GLU A 141 -7.94 15.50 13.99
N ILE A 142 -8.06 14.65 15.00
CA ILE A 142 -8.12 13.19 14.84
C ILE A 142 -9.30 12.80 13.96
N SER A 143 -10.47 13.37 14.18
CA SER A 143 -11.66 13.13 13.37
C SER A 143 -11.44 13.54 11.91
N LEU A 144 -10.79 14.70 11.68
CA LEU A 144 -10.46 15.17 10.34
C LEU A 144 -9.48 14.22 9.64
N VAL A 145 -8.42 13.79 10.34
CA VAL A 145 -7.46 12.84 9.81
C VAL A 145 -8.15 11.51 9.45
N ARG A 146 -9.03 10.98 10.30
CA ARG A 146 -9.73 9.72 10.04
C ARG A 146 -10.58 9.73 8.77
N ARG A 147 -11.08 10.88 8.33
CA ARG A 147 -11.85 11.01 7.08
C ARG A 147 -11.03 10.68 5.82
N HIS A 148 -9.70 10.59 5.91
CA HIS A 148 -8.88 10.19 4.75
C HIS A 148 -9.27 8.82 4.19
N VAL A 149 -9.78 7.90 5.03
CA VAL A 149 -10.24 6.58 4.58
C VAL A 149 -11.45 6.72 3.65
N GLU A 150 -12.46 7.49 4.08
CA GLU A 150 -13.67 7.73 3.29
C GLU A 150 -13.34 8.48 1.99
N ALA A 151 -12.43 9.48 2.08
CA ALA A 151 -11.96 10.22 0.91
C ALA A 151 -11.25 9.31 -0.10
N ALA A 152 -10.37 8.42 0.37
CA ALA A 152 -9.69 7.43 -0.48
C ALA A 152 -10.68 6.47 -1.15
N VAL A 153 -11.63 5.93 -0.40
CA VAL A 153 -12.67 5.02 -0.92
C VAL A 153 -13.53 5.73 -1.97
N ALA A 154 -14.01 6.95 -1.70
CA ALA A 154 -14.83 7.72 -2.63
C ALA A 154 -14.09 8.04 -3.94
N LEU A 155 -12.80 8.35 -3.84
CA LEU A 155 -11.93 8.62 -4.97
C LEU A 155 -11.71 7.38 -5.83
N LEU A 156 -11.27 6.29 -5.21
CA LEU A 156 -10.88 5.07 -5.93
C LEU A 156 -12.08 4.29 -6.48
N THR A 157 -13.25 4.39 -5.86
CA THR A 157 -14.49 3.80 -6.39
C THR A 157 -14.87 4.43 -7.74
N LYS A 158 -14.54 5.71 -7.94
CA LYS A 158 -14.78 6.42 -9.21
C LYS A 158 -13.65 6.24 -10.23
N THR A 159 -12.53 5.63 -9.82
CA THR A 159 -11.35 5.47 -10.68
C THR A 159 -11.45 4.16 -11.46
N PRO A 160 -11.54 4.21 -12.80
CA PRO A 160 -11.64 2.99 -13.61
C PRO A 160 -10.40 2.09 -13.44
N GLY A 161 -10.63 0.79 -13.36
CA GLY A 161 -9.56 -0.20 -13.28
C GLY A 161 -9.04 -0.49 -11.86
N VAL A 162 -9.60 0.12 -10.82
CA VAL A 162 -9.34 -0.26 -9.42
C VAL A 162 -10.25 -1.43 -9.04
N ALA A 163 -9.65 -2.54 -8.60
CA ALA A 163 -10.41 -3.72 -8.19
C ALA A 163 -11.10 -3.46 -6.84
N LYS A 164 -12.29 -4.05 -6.65
CA LYS A 164 -13.02 -3.97 -5.38
C LYS A 164 -12.16 -4.39 -4.18
N GLN A 165 -11.35 -5.43 -4.33
CA GLN A 165 -10.46 -5.91 -3.27
C GLN A 165 -9.46 -4.84 -2.80
N VAL A 166 -8.95 -4.00 -3.70
CA VAL A 166 -8.07 -2.86 -3.35
C VAL A 166 -8.83 -1.83 -2.50
N ILE A 167 -10.08 -1.54 -2.88
CA ILE A 167 -10.95 -0.62 -2.14
C ILE A 167 -11.25 -1.19 -0.74
N ASP A 168 -11.54 -2.49 -0.64
CA ASP A 168 -11.82 -3.16 0.63
C ASP A 168 -10.61 -3.13 1.58
N ILE A 169 -9.38 -3.32 1.04
CA ILE A 169 -8.15 -3.17 1.83
C ILE A 169 -8.06 -1.77 2.43
N ILE A 170 -8.25 -0.74 1.62
CA ILE A 170 -8.13 0.67 2.03
C ILE A 170 -9.24 1.04 3.02
N ALA A 171 -10.47 0.59 2.78
CA ALA A 171 -11.60 0.87 3.64
C ALA A 171 -11.46 0.28 5.05
N CYS A 172 -10.78 -0.87 5.18
CA CYS A 172 -10.75 -1.63 6.42
C CYS A 172 -9.38 -1.65 7.12
N ARG A 173 -8.36 -0.98 6.59
CA ARG A 173 -6.98 -1.03 7.12
C ARG A 173 -6.81 -0.48 8.54
N HIS A 174 -7.75 0.31 9.04
CA HIS A 174 -7.78 0.85 10.40
C HIS A 174 -8.81 0.14 11.29
N GLU A 175 -9.43 -0.90 10.79
CA GLU A 175 -10.27 -1.74 11.62
C GLU A 175 -9.41 -2.59 12.55
N TRP A 176 -9.85 -2.73 13.78
CA TRP A 176 -9.18 -3.56 14.78
C TRP A 176 -9.98 -4.82 15.02
N PHE A 177 -9.27 -5.92 15.27
CA PHE A 177 -9.89 -7.23 15.44
C PHE A 177 -10.94 -7.27 16.57
N ASP A 178 -10.76 -6.43 17.60
CA ASP A 178 -11.68 -6.27 18.73
C ASP A 178 -12.89 -5.36 18.45
N GLY A 179 -12.93 -4.70 17.27
CA GLY A 179 -13.97 -3.74 16.89
C GLY A 179 -13.72 -2.31 17.38
N GLY A 180 -12.55 -2.03 17.99
CA GLY A 180 -12.15 -0.70 18.43
C GLY A 180 -11.65 0.21 17.29
N GLY A 181 -11.54 -0.32 16.07
CA GLY A 181 -11.05 0.39 14.88
C GLY A 181 -12.06 1.36 14.27
N TYR A 182 -11.74 1.83 13.07
CA TYR A 182 -12.59 2.74 12.28
C TYR A 182 -12.42 2.47 10.77
N PRO A 183 -13.30 2.93 9.88
CA PRO A 183 -14.49 3.75 10.12
C PRO A 183 -15.73 2.95 10.53
N ASN A 184 -15.81 1.65 10.20
CA ASN A 184 -17.05 0.85 10.30
C ASN A 184 -17.12 0.03 11.60
N ARG A 185 -16.08 0.01 12.42
CA ARG A 185 -15.95 -0.80 13.65
C ARG A 185 -16.21 -2.29 13.42
N LEU A 186 -15.67 -2.80 12.32
CA LEU A 186 -15.73 -4.20 11.99
C LEU A 186 -14.98 -5.02 13.03
N GLN A 187 -15.49 -6.22 13.33
CA GLN A 187 -14.89 -7.11 14.32
C GLN A 187 -14.55 -8.48 13.74
N GLY A 188 -13.41 -8.99 14.14
CA GLY A 188 -12.99 -10.36 13.84
C GLY A 188 -13.03 -10.70 12.35
N PRO A 189 -13.75 -11.79 11.97
CA PRO A 189 -13.81 -12.24 10.57
C PRO A 189 -14.54 -11.29 9.61
N ALA A 190 -15.29 -10.29 10.10
CA ALA A 190 -15.92 -9.28 9.25
C ALA A 190 -14.87 -8.37 8.56
N ILE A 191 -13.65 -8.25 9.12
CA ILE A 191 -12.56 -7.55 8.47
C ILE A 191 -12.02 -8.44 7.33
N PRO A 192 -11.91 -7.94 6.08
CA PRO A 192 -11.32 -8.68 4.98
C PRO A 192 -9.89 -9.14 5.30
N VAL A 193 -9.50 -10.35 4.88
CA VAL A 193 -8.21 -10.94 5.24
C VAL A 193 -7.01 -10.08 4.83
N PHE A 194 -7.09 -9.39 3.69
CA PHE A 194 -6.01 -8.52 3.20
C PHE A 194 -5.96 -7.14 3.90
N ALA A 195 -6.93 -6.81 4.74
CA ALA A 195 -6.94 -5.58 5.54
C ALA A 195 -6.50 -5.81 6.99
N ARG A 196 -6.30 -7.07 7.39
CA ARG A 196 -5.80 -7.48 8.71
C ARG A 196 -4.29 -7.50 8.69
#